data_32714525ad2c21c894b1d736c3a2ebca
#
_entry.id   32714525ad2c21c894b1d736c3a2ebca
#
_cell.length_a   1.000
_cell.length_b   1.000
_cell.length_c   1.000
_cell.angle_alpha   90.00
_cell.angle_beta   90.00
_cell.angle_gamma   90.00
#
_symmetry.space_group_name_H-M   'P 1'
#
loop_
_entity.id
_entity.type
_entity.pdbx_description
1 polymer ?
#
loop_
_entity_poly.entity_id
_entity_poly.type
_entity_poly.pdbx_seq_one_letter_code
_entity_poly.pdbx_strand_id
1 'polypeptide(L)'
;MMQATNLKTNHLSAPLGMDAGTLFLSWQCAGGVRQTAYEIEVTAGAGTLWTSGKVLGSGMHTETPAAVPPKTQGQWRIRLWDENDQPGAWSEAEFETGLAQSDWQGVWVCPETEEPDIDCTDAINAFAKPNWEQKQAALEASGKGQAQPYQPHRPASYLRKTFTAPAGEGKRLYIT
;
A
#
# COMPACT_ATOMS: atom_id res chain seq x y z
N MET A 1 17.07 23.70 16.97
CA MET A 1 17.65 22.51 16.27
C MET A 1 16.56 21.99 15.31
N MET A 2 16.89 21.81 14.06
CA MET A 2 15.95 21.37 13.03
C MET A 2 15.83 19.84 13.04
N GLN A 3 14.62 19.32 12.80
CA GLN A 3 14.34 17.89 12.78
C GLN A 3 13.40 17.53 11.62
N ALA A 4 13.61 16.37 11.02
CA ALA A 4 12.67 15.84 10.05
C ALA A 4 11.48 15.17 10.75
N THR A 5 10.28 15.40 10.23
CA THR A 5 9.02 14.83 10.72
C THR A 5 8.17 14.35 9.56
N ASN A 6 7.08 13.65 9.81
CA ASN A 6 6.17 13.14 8.79
C ASN A 6 6.89 12.44 7.63
N LEU A 7 7.82 11.55 7.98
CA LEU A 7 8.59 10.77 7.03
C LEU A 7 7.66 9.84 6.25
N LYS A 8 7.81 9.83 4.91
CA LYS A 8 7.02 8.97 4.04
C LYS A 8 7.89 8.28 3.01
N THR A 9 7.57 7.03 2.75
CA THR A 9 8.13 6.21 1.67
C THR A 9 7.02 5.96 0.64
N ASN A 10 7.24 6.37 -0.62
CA ASN A 10 6.23 6.30 -1.68
C ASN A 10 4.87 6.89 -1.25
N HIS A 11 4.91 8.06 -0.58
CA HIS A 11 3.76 8.80 -0.04
C HIS A 11 3.04 8.14 1.15
N LEU A 12 3.49 6.98 1.62
CA LEU A 12 2.89 6.22 2.72
C LEU A 12 3.74 6.30 3.99
N SER A 13 3.11 6.20 5.15
CA SER A 13 3.79 6.08 6.45
C SER A 13 3.98 4.61 6.77
N ALA A 14 5.23 4.18 6.99
CA ALA A 14 5.62 2.80 7.28
C ALA A 14 4.90 1.76 6.36
N PRO A 15 5.04 1.85 5.03
CA PRO A 15 4.32 0.97 4.12
C PRO A 15 4.73 -0.49 4.28
N LEU A 16 3.73 -1.37 4.17
CA LEU A 16 3.91 -2.82 4.15
C LEU A 16 3.57 -3.36 2.76
N GLY A 17 4.41 -4.25 2.23
CA GLY A 17 4.14 -4.95 0.98
C GLY A 17 4.13 -4.07 -0.28
N MET A 18 4.86 -2.95 -0.27
CA MET A 18 4.98 -2.09 -1.45
C MET A 18 5.77 -2.77 -2.58
N ASP A 19 5.64 -2.27 -3.80
CA ASP A 19 6.41 -2.77 -4.93
C ASP A 19 7.91 -2.57 -4.73
N ALA A 20 8.70 -3.54 -5.21
CA ALA A 20 10.15 -3.43 -5.27
C ALA A 20 10.56 -2.35 -6.28
N GLY A 21 11.64 -1.64 -6.01
CA GLY A 21 12.11 -0.57 -6.89
C GLY A 21 12.79 0.57 -6.14
N THR A 22 12.95 1.69 -6.81
CA THR A 22 13.45 2.93 -6.18
C THR A 22 12.43 3.48 -5.19
N LEU A 23 12.92 4.12 -4.13
CA LEU A 23 12.08 4.72 -3.12
C LEU A 23 11.96 6.22 -3.35
N PHE A 24 10.75 6.73 -3.37
CA PHE A 24 10.48 8.15 -3.21
C PHE A 24 10.35 8.46 -1.73
N LEU A 25 11.35 9.16 -1.18
CA LEU A 25 11.42 9.55 0.23
C LEU A 25 11.01 11.00 0.38
N SER A 26 10.16 11.29 1.34
CA SER A 26 9.75 12.67 1.64
C SER A 26 9.58 12.89 3.13
N TRP A 27 9.75 14.15 3.56
CA TRP A 27 9.69 14.58 4.94
C TRP A 27 9.17 16.00 5.07
N GLN A 28 8.93 16.43 6.28
CA GLN A 28 8.64 17.82 6.66
C GLN A 28 9.71 18.28 7.65
N CYS A 29 9.94 19.60 7.69
CA CYS A 29 10.86 20.21 8.64
C CYS A 29 10.09 20.72 9.86
N ALA A 30 10.63 20.47 11.05
CA ALA A 30 10.17 21.04 12.30
C ALA A 30 11.34 21.70 13.04
N GLY A 31 11.09 22.85 13.68
CA GLY A 31 12.12 23.67 14.32
C GLY A 31 13.04 24.37 13.32
N GLY A 32 13.90 25.28 13.81
CA GLY A 32 14.76 26.11 12.97
C GLY A 32 13.98 27.11 12.11
N VAL A 33 14.68 27.82 11.23
CA VAL A 33 14.11 28.79 10.29
C VAL A 33 14.07 28.22 8.88
N ARG A 34 15.16 27.56 8.44
CA ARG A 34 15.27 27.02 7.09
C ARG A 34 16.23 25.82 7.05
N GLN A 35 15.82 24.77 6.35
CA GLN A 35 16.71 23.68 5.97
C GLN A 35 17.74 24.16 4.96
N THR A 36 19.02 23.85 5.20
CA THR A 36 20.13 24.16 4.28
C THR A 36 20.74 22.92 3.66
N ALA A 37 20.61 21.77 4.31
CA ALA A 37 21.08 20.49 3.81
C ALA A 37 20.30 19.34 4.44
N TYR A 38 20.44 18.15 3.86
CA TYR A 38 19.99 16.91 4.44
C TYR A 38 20.99 15.78 4.19
N GLU A 39 20.87 14.71 4.95
CA GLU A 39 21.58 13.45 4.73
C GLU A 39 20.66 12.31 5.03
N ILE A 40 20.65 11.31 4.14
CA ILE A 40 19.80 10.14 4.23
C ILE A 40 20.65 8.88 4.17
N GLU A 41 20.29 7.91 4.99
CA GLU A 41 20.81 6.55 4.92
C GLU A 41 19.63 5.58 4.81
N VAL A 42 19.72 4.63 3.88
CA VAL A 42 18.76 3.55 3.69
C VAL A 42 19.45 2.23 3.99
N THR A 43 18.87 1.46 4.87
CA THR A 43 19.32 0.11 5.24
C THR A 43 18.27 -0.92 4.86
N ALA A 44 18.72 -2.10 4.42
CA ALA A 44 17.85 -3.20 4.08
C ALA A 44 18.51 -4.51 4.50
N GLY A 45 17.80 -5.35 5.23
CA GLY A 45 18.38 -6.53 5.85
C GLY A 45 19.54 -6.16 6.80
N ALA A 46 20.72 -6.73 6.58
CA ALA A 46 21.88 -6.52 7.46
C ALA A 46 22.85 -5.43 6.98
N GLY A 47 22.52 -4.67 5.92
CA GLY A 47 23.46 -3.75 5.30
C GLY A 47 22.88 -2.39 4.89
N THR A 48 23.79 -1.45 4.67
CA THR A 48 23.45 -0.14 4.07
C THR A 48 23.25 -0.34 2.58
N LEU A 49 22.04 -0.03 2.11
CA LEU A 49 21.70 -0.08 0.68
C LEU A 49 22.20 1.17 -0.04
N TRP A 50 22.06 2.34 0.61
CA TRP A 50 22.42 3.62 0.03
C TRP A 50 22.59 4.70 1.09
N THR A 51 23.46 5.66 0.81
CA THR A 51 23.59 6.91 1.56
C THR A 51 23.71 8.07 0.59
N SER A 52 23.06 9.18 0.89
CA SER A 52 23.17 10.41 0.10
C SER A 52 24.44 11.20 0.42
N GLY A 53 25.08 10.97 1.57
CA GLY A 53 25.95 11.95 2.17
C GLY A 53 25.21 13.26 2.45
N LYS A 54 25.94 14.33 2.81
CA LYS A 54 25.36 15.67 3.01
C LYS A 54 25.04 16.31 1.65
N VAL A 55 23.75 16.50 1.38
CA VAL A 55 23.22 17.15 0.17
C VAL A 55 22.78 18.56 0.52
N LEU A 56 23.33 19.56 -0.16
CA LEU A 56 22.94 20.96 0.04
C LEU A 56 21.60 21.24 -0.63
N GLY A 57 20.68 21.85 0.09
CA GLY A 57 19.37 22.23 -0.45
C GLY A 57 18.27 22.26 0.61
N SER A 58 17.14 22.86 0.22
CA SER A 58 15.92 22.97 1.02
C SER A 58 14.79 22.06 0.53
N GLY A 59 15.06 21.17 -0.43
CA GLY A 59 14.09 20.19 -0.90
C GLY A 59 13.70 19.21 0.21
N MET A 60 12.44 18.83 0.24
CA MET A 60 11.89 17.92 1.24
C MET A 60 11.48 16.56 0.64
N HIS A 61 12.12 16.17 -0.44
CA HIS A 61 11.98 14.87 -1.06
C HIS A 61 13.22 14.49 -1.86
N THR A 62 13.39 13.20 -2.12
CA THR A 62 14.40 12.64 -3.01
C THR A 62 14.02 11.23 -3.43
N GLU A 63 14.62 10.74 -4.50
CA GLU A 63 14.54 9.34 -4.90
C GLU A 63 15.87 8.64 -4.65
N THR A 64 15.80 7.36 -4.27
CA THR A 64 17.01 6.54 -4.12
C THR A 64 17.49 6.09 -5.50
N PRO A 65 18.78 6.15 -5.81
CA PRO A 65 19.33 5.64 -7.07
C PRO A 65 19.34 4.10 -7.11
N ALA A 66 19.38 3.47 -5.94
CA ALA A 66 19.39 2.01 -5.81
C ALA A 66 17.97 1.49 -5.58
N ALA A 67 17.59 0.45 -6.33
CA ALA A 67 16.34 -0.25 -6.16
C ALA A 67 16.39 -1.18 -4.93
N VAL A 68 15.31 -1.21 -4.17
CA VAL A 68 15.10 -2.17 -3.08
C VAL A 68 14.56 -3.47 -3.66
N PRO A 69 15.17 -4.63 -3.35
CA PRO A 69 14.67 -5.92 -3.80
C PRO A 69 13.29 -6.25 -3.22
N PRO A 70 12.54 -7.19 -3.82
CA PRO A 70 11.31 -7.71 -3.23
C PRO A 70 11.59 -8.45 -1.91
N LYS A 71 10.56 -8.65 -1.09
CA LYS A 71 10.61 -9.35 0.21
C LYS A 71 11.61 -8.74 1.21
N THR A 72 11.81 -7.44 1.14
CA THR A 72 12.82 -6.74 1.92
C THR A 72 12.17 -5.88 3.00
N GLN A 73 12.61 -6.07 4.24
CA GLN A 73 12.39 -5.10 5.31
C GLN A 73 13.55 -4.11 5.31
N GLY A 74 13.21 -2.85 5.39
CA GLY A 74 14.20 -1.79 5.42
C GLY A 74 13.78 -0.64 6.33
N GLN A 75 14.76 0.18 6.60
CA GLN A 75 14.61 1.40 7.35
C GLN A 75 15.41 2.48 6.65
N TRP A 76 14.93 3.69 6.71
CA TRP A 76 15.71 4.83 6.34
C TRP A 76 15.70 5.87 7.44
N ARG A 77 16.78 6.62 7.55
CA ARG A 77 16.92 7.72 8.48
C ARG A 77 17.40 8.97 7.78
N ILE A 78 17.03 10.11 8.33
CA ILE A 78 17.37 11.42 7.80
C ILE A 78 17.77 12.36 8.93
N ARG A 79 18.77 13.19 8.69
CA ARG A 79 19.04 14.38 9.50
C ARG A 79 19.09 15.62 8.62
N LEU A 80 18.74 16.74 9.20
CA LEU A 80 18.66 18.03 8.53
C LEU A 80 19.68 18.99 9.12
N TRP A 81 20.14 19.94 8.31
CA TRP A 81 20.95 21.07 8.77
C TRP A 81 20.11 22.34 8.75
N ASP A 82 20.23 23.15 9.79
CA ASP A 82 19.55 24.42 9.90
C ASP A 82 20.30 25.55 9.17
N GLU A 83 19.79 26.77 9.31
CA GLU A 83 20.38 27.99 8.72
C GLU A 83 21.79 28.33 9.20
N ASN A 84 22.24 27.76 10.31
CA ASN A 84 23.58 27.93 10.88
C ASN A 84 24.50 26.75 10.58
N ASP A 85 24.12 25.90 9.64
CA ASP A 85 24.81 24.64 9.27
C ASP A 85 24.97 23.66 10.45
N GLN A 86 24.04 23.70 11.41
CA GLN A 86 24.05 22.78 12.56
C GLN A 86 23.19 21.57 12.25
N PRO A 87 23.74 20.35 12.39
CA PRO A 87 22.98 19.13 12.17
C PRO A 87 21.96 18.88 13.29
N GLY A 88 20.76 18.49 12.93
CA GLY A 88 19.75 18.00 13.83
C GLY A 88 19.91 16.52 14.19
N ALA A 89 19.01 16.03 15.02
CA ALA A 89 18.91 14.59 15.32
C ALA A 89 18.46 13.80 14.11
N TRP A 90 18.80 12.52 14.06
CA TRP A 90 18.25 11.57 13.10
C TRP A 90 16.77 11.32 13.39
N SER A 91 15.97 11.27 12.32
CA SER A 91 14.61 10.78 12.33
C SER A 91 14.54 9.53 11.45
N GLU A 92 13.72 8.56 11.80
CA GLU A 92 13.71 7.23 11.19
C GLU A 92 12.32 6.83 10.74
N ALA A 93 12.25 6.03 9.68
CA ALA A 93 11.02 5.42 9.18
C ALA A 93 11.31 4.04 8.57
N GLU A 94 10.37 3.13 8.75
CA GLU A 94 10.43 1.77 8.25
C GLU A 94 9.64 1.61 6.96
N PHE A 95 9.99 0.59 6.19
CA PHE A 95 9.26 0.17 5.00
C PHE A 95 9.44 -1.33 4.76
N GLU A 96 8.54 -1.90 3.96
CA GLU A 96 8.63 -3.28 3.53
C GLU A 96 8.17 -3.44 2.10
N THR A 97 8.94 -4.16 1.28
CA THR A 97 8.57 -4.56 -0.07
C THR A 97 7.88 -5.92 -0.08
N GLY A 98 6.87 -6.05 -0.94
CA GLY A 98 6.12 -7.28 -1.15
C GLY A 98 6.84 -8.31 -2.02
N LEU A 99 6.06 -9.24 -2.54
CA LEU A 99 6.51 -10.25 -3.50
C LEU A 99 6.70 -9.62 -4.88
N ALA A 100 7.70 -10.11 -5.63
CA ALA A 100 7.72 -9.87 -7.06
C ALA A 100 6.60 -10.68 -7.75
N GLN A 101 6.17 -10.23 -8.93
CA GLN A 101 5.16 -10.96 -9.71
C GLN A 101 5.56 -12.42 -9.96
N SER A 102 6.83 -12.69 -10.18
CA SER A 102 7.37 -14.04 -10.37
C SER A 102 7.34 -14.92 -9.12
N ASP A 103 7.21 -14.33 -7.94
CA ASP A 103 7.15 -15.06 -6.67
C ASP A 103 5.75 -15.56 -6.33
N TRP A 104 4.73 -15.05 -7.01
CA TRP A 104 3.36 -15.48 -6.82
C TRP A 104 3.14 -16.88 -7.37
N GLN A 105 2.80 -17.81 -6.48
CA GLN A 105 2.43 -19.18 -6.83
C GLN A 105 0.94 -19.45 -6.55
N GLY A 106 0.25 -18.45 -6.02
CA GLY A 106 -1.17 -18.51 -5.76
C GLY A 106 -1.99 -18.58 -7.05
N VAL A 107 -3.11 -19.26 -6.98
CA VAL A 107 -4.14 -19.28 -8.03
C VAL A 107 -5.38 -18.59 -7.52
N TRP A 108 -6.09 -17.94 -8.42
CA TRP A 108 -7.42 -17.41 -8.10
C TRP A 108 -8.34 -18.55 -7.73
N VAL A 109 -9.07 -18.41 -6.65
CA VAL A 109 -10.08 -19.37 -6.22
C VAL A 109 -11.44 -18.68 -6.25
N CYS A 110 -12.45 -19.45 -6.66
CA CYS A 110 -13.84 -19.07 -6.56
C CYS A 110 -14.62 -20.22 -5.91
N PRO A 111 -15.74 -19.95 -5.26
CA PRO A 111 -16.62 -21.02 -4.79
C PRO A 111 -17.14 -21.80 -5.99
N GLU A 112 -17.33 -23.11 -5.82
CA GLU A 112 -18.05 -23.92 -6.79
C GLU A 112 -19.46 -23.37 -6.91
N THR A 113 -19.95 -23.27 -8.14
CA THR A 113 -21.21 -22.56 -8.47
C THR A 113 -22.47 -23.28 -8.03
N GLU A 114 -22.35 -24.45 -7.42
CA GLU A 114 -23.47 -25.27 -6.91
C GLU A 114 -23.68 -25.10 -5.39
N GLU A 115 -23.43 -23.94 -4.82
CA GLU A 115 -24.00 -23.68 -3.51
C GLU A 115 -25.53 -23.61 -3.66
N PRO A 116 -26.28 -24.38 -2.87
CA PRO A 116 -27.74 -24.27 -2.85
C PRO A 116 -28.05 -22.80 -2.53
N ASP A 117 -29.02 -22.25 -3.25
CA ASP A 117 -29.53 -20.90 -2.96
C ASP A 117 -29.90 -20.85 -1.47
N ILE A 118 -28.98 -20.34 -0.66
CA ILE A 118 -29.36 -19.91 0.67
C ILE A 118 -30.17 -18.67 0.43
N ASP A 119 -31.50 -18.88 0.58
CA ASP A 119 -32.49 -17.88 0.24
C ASP A 119 -32.42 -16.66 1.18
N CYS A 120 -31.35 -15.92 1.10
CA CYS A 120 -31.30 -14.53 1.56
C CYS A 120 -32.03 -13.62 0.56
N THR A 121 -32.60 -14.21 -0.46
CA THR A 121 -33.06 -13.56 -1.68
C THR A 121 -34.29 -12.70 -1.41
N ASP A 122 -35.17 -13.09 -0.51
CA ASP A 122 -36.43 -12.37 -0.32
C ASP A 122 -36.25 -10.98 0.29
N ALA A 123 -35.39 -10.82 1.27
CA ALA A 123 -35.14 -9.52 1.88
C ALA A 123 -34.35 -8.58 0.96
N ILE A 124 -33.35 -9.07 0.24
CA ILE A 124 -32.53 -8.27 -0.67
C ILE A 124 -33.30 -7.97 -1.97
N ASN A 125 -34.05 -8.92 -2.49
CA ASN A 125 -34.89 -8.74 -3.67
C ASN A 125 -36.03 -7.77 -3.42
N ALA A 126 -36.60 -7.73 -2.23
CA ALA A 126 -37.61 -6.74 -1.88
C ALA A 126 -37.13 -5.30 -2.00
N PHE A 127 -35.84 -5.06 -1.80
CA PHE A 127 -35.21 -3.72 -1.94
C PHE A 127 -34.64 -3.47 -3.34
N ALA A 128 -34.00 -4.42 -3.94
CA ALA A 128 -33.24 -4.21 -5.17
C ALA A 128 -34.09 -4.33 -6.44
N LYS A 129 -35.05 -5.26 -6.45
CA LYS A 129 -35.88 -5.54 -7.62
C LYS A 129 -36.78 -4.38 -8.07
N PRO A 130 -37.50 -3.68 -7.20
CA PRO A 130 -38.31 -2.54 -7.61
C PRO A 130 -37.48 -1.42 -8.24
N ASN A 131 -36.32 -1.12 -7.66
CA ASN A 131 -35.40 -0.13 -8.21
C ASN A 131 -34.81 -0.52 -9.56
N TRP A 132 -34.62 -1.81 -9.78
CA TRP A 132 -34.15 -2.36 -11.04
C TRP A 132 -35.22 -2.24 -12.12
N GLU A 133 -36.46 -2.63 -11.85
CA GLU A 133 -37.58 -2.53 -12.78
C GLU A 133 -37.85 -1.08 -13.21
N GLN A 134 -37.77 -0.14 -12.29
CA GLN A 134 -37.88 1.29 -12.60
C GLN A 134 -36.74 1.76 -13.50
N LYS A 135 -35.50 1.33 -13.22
CA LYS A 135 -34.32 1.66 -14.03
C LYS A 135 -34.41 1.08 -15.43
N GLN A 136 -34.91 -0.15 -15.56
CA GLN A 136 -35.13 -0.78 -16.83
C GLN A 136 -36.18 -0.05 -17.67
N ALA A 137 -37.31 0.28 -17.10
CA ALA A 137 -38.37 1.06 -17.76
C ALA A 137 -37.87 2.44 -18.22
N ALA A 138 -37.04 3.10 -17.42
CA ALA A 138 -36.44 4.39 -17.78
C ALA A 138 -35.43 4.27 -18.93
N LEU A 139 -34.62 3.22 -18.96
CA LEU A 139 -33.68 2.94 -20.05
C LEU A 139 -34.40 2.61 -21.37
N GLU A 140 -35.41 1.78 -21.33
CA GLU A 140 -36.24 1.43 -22.49
C GLU A 140 -36.96 2.68 -23.03
N ALA A 141 -37.54 3.50 -22.16
CA ALA A 141 -38.21 4.74 -22.54
C ALA A 141 -37.25 5.78 -23.14
N SER A 142 -35.98 5.75 -22.76
CA SER A 142 -34.96 6.69 -23.28
C SER A 142 -34.33 6.24 -24.61
N GLY A 143 -34.63 5.04 -25.10
CA GLY A 143 -34.04 4.47 -26.32
C GLY A 143 -32.51 4.23 -26.24
N LYS A 144 -31.94 4.22 -25.04
CA LYS A 144 -30.48 4.11 -24.82
C LYS A 144 -29.98 2.68 -24.62
N GLY A 145 -30.73 1.66 -25.01
CA GLY A 145 -30.33 0.28 -24.97
C GLY A 145 -31.17 -0.57 -24.02
N GLN A 146 -30.86 -1.87 -23.96
CA GLN A 146 -31.53 -2.81 -23.04
C GLN A 146 -30.76 -2.85 -21.72
N ALA A 147 -31.49 -2.81 -20.59
CA ALA A 147 -30.91 -3.09 -19.31
C ALA A 147 -30.47 -4.57 -19.23
N GLN A 148 -29.36 -4.82 -18.55
CA GLN A 148 -28.95 -6.19 -18.29
C GLN A 148 -30.01 -6.90 -17.43
N PRO A 149 -30.21 -8.23 -17.59
CA PRO A 149 -31.12 -8.98 -16.74
C PRO A 149 -30.79 -8.77 -15.26
N TYR A 150 -31.83 -8.65 -14.44
CA TYR A 150 -31.65 -8.59 -13.00
C TYR A 150 -30.91 -9.84 -12.50
N GLN A 151 -29.81 -9.64 -11.82
CA GLN A 151 -29.08 -10.70 -11.12
C GLN A 151 -29.21 -10.45 -9.63
N PRO A 152 -29.84 -11.37 -8.86
CA PRO A 152 -29.91 -11.24 -7.42
C PRO A 152 -28.49 -11.17 -6.82
N HIS A 153 -28.30 -10.28 -5.85
CA HIS A 153 -27.04 -10.22 -5.12
C HIS A 153 -26.88 -11.52 -4.31
N ARG A 154 -25.78 -12.21 -4.54
CA ARG A 154 -25.41 -13.37 -3.73
C ARG A 154 -24.68 -12.90 -2.48
N PRO A 155 -24.86 -13.56 -1.32
CA PRO A 155 -24.05 -13.30 -0.15
C PRO A 155 -22.57 -13.57 -0.46
N ALA A 156 -21.68 -12.86 0.23
CA ALA A 156 -20.24 -13.07 0.08
C ALA A 156 -19.87 -14.50 0.48
N SER A 157 -19.09 -15.16 -0.36
CA SER A 157 -18.59 -16.51 -0.08
C SER A 157 -17.45 -16.45 0.92
N TYR A 158 -17.46 -17.40 1.87
CA TYR A 158 -16.38 -17.56 2.84
C TYR A 158 -15.40 -18.62 2.34
N LEU A 159 -14.15 -18.21 2.10
CA LEU A 159 -13.07 -19.10 1.74
C LEU A 159 -12.18 -19.33 2.97
N ARG A 160 -11.91 -20.58 3.32
CA ARG A 160 -11.06 -20.94 4.47
C ARG A 160 -10.03 -21.98 4.06
N LYS A 161 -8.77 -21.70 4.40
CA LYS A 161 -7.67 -22.67 4.28
C LYS A 161 -6.96 -22.79 5.63
N THR A 162 -6.82 -24.02 6.12
CA THR A 162 -5.97 -24.33 7.26
C THR A 162 -4.61 -24.79 6.76
N PHE A 163 -3.54 -24.30 7.34
CA PHE A 163 -2.18 -24.72 7.02
C PHE A 163 -1.34 -24.78 8.29
N THR A 164 -0.28 -25.57 8.26
CA THR A 164 0.70 -25.62 9.33
C THR A 164 1.81 -24.63 9.02
N ALA A 165 1.98 -23.62 9.88
CA ALA A 165 3.09 -22.69 9.75
C ALA A 165 4.42 -23.44 10.00
N PRO A 166 5.43 -23.25 9.16
CA PRO A 166 6.75 -23.84 9.38
C PRO A 166 7.33 -23.36 10.73
N ALA A 167 8.20 -24.14 11.33
CA ALA A 167 8.92 -23.72 12.55
C ALA A 167 9.86 -22.54 12.24
N GLY A 168 10.12 -21.68 13.22
CA GLY A 168 11.02 -20.52 13.08
C GLY A 168 10.34 -19.18 13.38
N GLU A 169 11.16 -18.12 13.42
CA GLU A 169 10.73 -16.73 13.60
C GLU A 169 10.59 -16.00 12.25
N GLY A 170 10.01 -14.79 12.26
CA GLY A 170 9.95 -13.93 11.08
C GLY A 170 9.06 -14.43 9.94
N LYS A 171 8.00 -15.19 10.26
CA LYS A 171 7.07 -15.71 9.25
C LYS A 171 6.20 -14.63 8.66
N ARG A 172 5.96 -14.72 7.35
CA ARG A 172 5.10 -13.79 6.62
C ARG A 172 4.09 -14.55 5.77
N LEU A 173 2.87 -14.05 5.78
CA LEU A 173 1.78 -14.49 4.92
C LEU A 173 1.44 -13.34 3.98
N TYR A 174 1.53 -13.61 2.68
CA TYR A 174 1.11 -12.67 1.64
C TYR A 174 -0.25 -13.10 1.12
N ILE A 175 -1.18 -12.15 1.08
CA ILE A 175 -2.55 -12.33 0.59
C ILE A 175 -2.84 -11.17 -0.36
N THR A 176 -3.52 -11.46 -1.46
CA THR A 176 -3.99 -10.48 -2.43
C THR A 176 -5.49 -10.57 -2.62
#